data_53537f8729b1dbe77dacab62263c8d5f
#
_entry.id   53537f8729b1dbe77dacab62263c8d5f
#
_cell.length_a   1.000
_cell.length_b   1.000
_cell.length_c   1.000
_cell.angle_alpha   90.00
_cell.angle_beta   90.00
_cell.angle_gamma   90.00
#
_symmetry.space_group_name_H-M   'P 1'
#
loop_
_entity.id
_entity.type
_entity.pdbx_description
1 polymer ?
#
loop_
_entity_poly.entity_id
_entity_poly.type
_entity_poly.pdbx_seq_one_letter_code
_entity_poly.pdbx_strand_id
1 'polypeptide(L)'
;MKKLISVLLVSACLVAICACQKKPQGPLDTENPYFTGKVLEIEERGCLMEVTNTGNGNFYVGERIIVNTNIEGCPKYKVGDHLRISFDGKVALSLPGQVLNVYSVVKTDANGNP
;
A
#
# COMPACT_ATOMS: atom_id res chain seq x y z
N MET A 1 -7.67 -15.35 47.46
CA MET A 1 -6.67 -15.99 46.60
C MET A 1 -7.20 -16.22 45.19
N LYS A 2 -8.34 -16.83 45.06
CA LYS A 2 -8.94 -17.09 43.74
C LYS A 2 -9.25 -15.83 42.96
N LYS A 3 -9.61 -14.75 43.62
CA LYS A 3 -9.92 -13.46 43.00
C LYS A 3 -8.69 -12.81 42.36
N LEU A 4 -7.54 -12.99 42.93
CA LEU A 4 -6.29 -12.46 42.41
C LEU A 4 -5.92 -13.12 41.08
N ILE A 5 -6.14 -14.36 40.92
CA ILE A 5 -5.86 -15.13 39.71
C ILE A 5 -6.76 -14.61 38.56
N SER A 6 -8.03 -14.35 38.86
CA SER A 6 -8.96 -13.81 37.84
C SER A 6 -8.54 -12.45 37.34
N VAL A 7 -8.07 -11.60 38.23
CA VAL A 7 -7.60 -10.26 37.85
C VAL A 7 -6.37 -10.33 36.95
N LEU A 8 -5.46 -11.24 37.24
CA LEU A 8 -4.28 -11.43 36.41
C LEU A 8 -4.62 -11.90 35.02
N LEU A 9 -5.59 -12.80 34.89
CA LEU A 9 -6.03 -13.28 33.60
C LEU A 9 -6.63 -12.18 32.74
N VAL A 10 -7.45 -11.32 33.33
CA VAL A 10 -8.05 -10.19 32.62
C VAL A 10 -6.97 -9.23 32.13
N SER A 11 -5.99 -8.95 32.95
CA SER A 11 -4.89 -8.07 32.60
C SER A 11 -4.10 -8.64 31.42
N ALA A 12 -3.82 -9.91 31.41
CA ALA A 12 -3.10 -10.57 30.32
C ALA A 12 -3.87 -10.49 29.01
N CYS A 13 -5.18 -10.65 29.04
CA CYS A 13 -6.02 -10.53 27.85
C CYS A 13 -5.96 -9.12 27.25
N LEU A 14 -5.99 -8.10 28.07
CA LEU A 14 -5.90 -6.71 27.61
C LEU A 14 -4.56 -6.43 26.89
N VAL A 15 -3.48 -6.93 27.44
CA VAL A 15 -2.17 -6.78 26.80
C VAL A 15 -2.13 -7.49 25.46
N ALA A 16 -2.70 -8.67 25.35
CA ALA A 16 -2.76 -9.40 24.11
C ALA A 16 -3.54 -8.65 23.03
N ILE A 17 -4.65 -8.02 23.38
CA ILE A 17 -5.43 -7.23 22.45
C ILE A 17 -4.61 -6.06 21.91
N CYS A 18 -3.89 -5.35 22.75
CA CYS A 18 -3.04 -4.25 22.32
C CYS A 18 -1.93 -4.72 21.40
N ALA A 19 -1.34 -5.86 21.65
CA ALA A 19 -0.28 -6.41 20.83
C ALA A 19 -0.74 -6.83 19.44
N CYS A 20 -2.02 -7.15 19.27
CA CYS A 20 -2.60 -7.57 18.01
C CYS A 20 -2.96 -6.40 17.10
N GLN A 21 -2.95 -5.18 17.59
CA GLN A 21 -3.26 -4.02 16.76
C GLN A 21 -2.18 -3.80 15.72
N LYS A 22 -2.58 -3.72 14.48
CA LYS A 22 -1.66 -3.40 13.39
C LYS A 22 -1.26 -1.94 13.48
N LYS A 23 0.02 -1.68 13.26
CA LYS A 23 0.47 -0.30 13.13
C LYS A 23 -0.15 0.32 11.90
N PRO A 24 -0.67 1.53 11.99
CA PRO A 24 -1.13 2.22 10.79
C PRO A 24 0.03 2.47 9.85
N GLN A 25 -0.22 2.37 8.55
CA GLN A 25 0.80 2.64 7.53
C GLN A 25 1.02 4.13 7.33
N GLY A 26 0.45 4.95 8.15
CA GLY A 26 0.41 6.38 7.98
C GLY A 26 -0.87 6.82 7.26
N PRO A 27 -1.13 8.12 7.22
CA PRO A 27 -2.34 8.63 6.57
C PRO A 27 -2.29 8.38 5.07
N LEU A 28 -3.43 8.06 4.48
CA LEU A 28 -3.55 7.99 3.03
C LEU A 28 -3.42 9.39 2.45
N ASP A 29 -2.66 9.51 1.37
CA ASP A 29 -2.61 10.74 0.61
C ASP A 29 -3.91 10.89 -0.15
N THR A 30 -4.69 11.92 0.16
CA THR A 30 -5.96 12.21 -0.49
C THR A 30 -5.91 13.47 -1.34
N GLU A 31 -4.78 14.18 -1.35
CA GLU A 31 -4.63 15.44 -2.08
C GLU A 31 -4.04 15.22 -3.47
N ASN A 32 -3.18 14.26 -3.64
CA ASN A 32 -2.52 13.99 -4.90
C ASN A 32 -3.26 12.94 -5.73
N PRO A 33 -3.07 12.92 -7.03
CA PRO A 33 -3.58 11.83 -7.86
C PRO A 33 -3.08 10.48 -7.37
N TYR A 34 -3.91 9.46 -7.50
CA TYR A 34 -3.58 8.13 -7.04
C TYR A 34 -4.26 7.07 -7.90
N PHE A 35 -3.72 5.86 -7.83
CA PHE A 35 -4.35 4.65 -8.37
C PHE A 35 -3.92 3.46 -7.52
N THR A 36 -4.62 2.35 -7.67
CA THR A 36 -4.25 1.08 -7.05
C THR A 36 -3.95 0.07 -8.15
N GLY A 37 -2.95 -0.75 -7.93
CA GLY A 37 -2.59 -1.78 -8.88
C GLY A 37 -1.98 -3.00 -8.21
N LYS A 38 -1.87 -4.06 -8.99
CA LYS A 38 -1.25 -5.32 -8.58
C LYS A 38 0.17 -5.38 -9.11
N VAL A 39 1.11 -5.75 -8.26
CA VAL A 39 2.51 -5.91 -8.65
C VAL A 39 2.65 -7.16 -9.51
N LEU A 40 3.12 -6.98 -10.74
CA LEU A 40 3.37 -8.08 -11.68
C LEU A 40 4.83 -8.53 -11.68
N GLU A 41 5.76 -7.57 -11.62
CA GLU A 41 7.20 -7.84 -11.64
C GLU A 41 7.92 -6.84 -10.78
N ILE A 42 9.00 -7.27 -10.14
CA ILE A 42 9.89 -6.39 -9.39
C ILE A 42 10.98 -5.89 -10.34
N GLU A 43 11.15 -4.57 -10.40
CA GLU A 43 12.16 -3.90 -11.19
C GLU A 43 13.26 -3.33 -10.30
N GLU A 44 14.33 -2.85 -10.90
CA GLU A 44 15.48 -2.33 -10.15
C GLU A 44 15.10 -1.18 -9.22
N ARG A 45 14.27 -0.25 -9.70
CA ARG A 45 13.87 0.93 -8.93
C ARG A 45 12.39 0.96 -8.58
N GLY A 46 11.70 -0.12 -8.80
CA GLY A 46 10.27 -0.15 -8.56
C GLY A 46 9.64 -1.44 -9.01
N CYS A 47 8.52 -1.32 -9.68
CA CYS A 47 7.79 -2.50 -10.12
C CYS A 47 6.94 -2.20 -11.35
N LEU A 48 6.62 -3.27 -12.08
CA LEU A 48 5.59 -3.25 -13.10
C LEU A 48 4.28 -3.60 -12.42
N MET A 49 3.27 -2.77 -12.61
CA MET A 49 1.95 -2.94 -12.01
C MET A 49 0.87 -3.00 -13.08
N GLU A 50 -0.20 -3.71 -12.77
CA GLU A 50 -1.43 -3.67 -13.53
C GLU A 50 -2.46 -2.88 -12.73
N VAL A 51 -3.02 -1.84 -13.33
CA VAL A 51 -4.02 -0.99 -12.66
C VAL A 51 -5.28 -1.80 -12.39
N THR A 52 -5.68 -1.87 -11.13
CA THR A 52 -6.91 -2.56 -10.70
C THR A 52 -7.99 -1.59 -10.28
N ASN A 53 -7.62 -0.39 -9.85
CA ASN A 53 -8.53 0.68 -9.51
C ASN A 53 -7.88 2.00 -9.93
N THR A 54 -8.56 2.74 -10.78
CA THR A 54 -8.01 3.97 -11.35
C THR A 54 -7.93 5.13 -10.35
N GLY A 55 -8.65 5.04 -9.22
CA GLY A 55 -8.71 6.13 -8.28
C GLY A 55 -9.17 7.41 -8.96
N ASN A 56 -8.41 8.48 -8.78
CA ASN A 56 -8.58 9.72 -9.54
C ASN A 56 -7.47 9.93 -10.58
N GLY A 57 -6.69 8.89 -10.86
CA GLY A 57 -5.66 8.92 -11.87
C GLY A 57 -6.24 8.76 -13.27
N ASN A 58 -5.46 9.17 -14.27
CA ASN A 58 -5.88 9.09 -15.68
C ASN A 58 -5.41 7.78 -16.30
N PHE A 59 -5.95 6.68 -15.79
CA PHE A 59 -5.63 5.32 -16.23
C PHE A 59 -6.93 4.56 -16.55
N TYR A 60 -6.77 3.37 -17.10
CA TYR A 60 -7.87 2.41 -17.20
C TYR A 60 -7.46 1.09 -16.54
N VAL A 61 -8.46 0.35 -16.09
CA VAL A 61 -8.23 -0.94 -15.43
C VAL A 61 -7.60 -1.91 -16.43
N GLY A 62 -6.54 -2.60 -15.98
CA GLY A 62 -5.77 -3.50 -16.82
C GLY A 62 -4.55 -2.87 -17.47
N GLU A 63 -4.44 -1.55 -17.41
CA GLU A 63 -3.27 -0.86 -17.93
C GLU A 63 -2.01 -1.25 -17.15
N ARG A 64 -0.91 -1.45 -17.85
CA ARG A 64 0.37 -1.79 -17.23
C ARG A 64 1.24 -0.54 -17.14
N ILE A 65 1.79 -0.33 -15.96
CA ILE A 65 2.57 0.88 -15.64
C ILE A 65 3.80 0.46 -14.84
N ILE A 66 4.95 1.02 -15.18
CA ILE A 66 6.15 0.91 -14.36
C ILE A 66 6.11 2.06 -13.35
N VAL A 67 6.26 1.72 -12.08
CA VAL A 67 6.19 2.68 -10.98
C VAL A 67 7.52 2.71 -10.25
N ASN A 68 8.09 3.90 -10.10
CA ASN A 68 9.29 4.08 -9.29
C ASN A 68 8.91 4.11 -7.82
N THR A 69 9.15 3.01 -7.11
CA THR A 69 8.85 2.88 -5.69
C THR A 69 10.06 3.14 -4.80
N ASN A 70 11.16 3.61 -5.36
CA ASN A 70 12.38 3.90 -4.61
C ASN A 70 12.22 5.24 -3.88
N ILE A 71 11.33 5.27 -2.91
CA ILE A 71 11.03 6.45 -2.10
C ILE A 71 11.16 6.09 -0.62
N GLU A 72 11.37 7.10 0.19
CA GLU A 72 11.38 6.94 1.64
C GLU A 72 10.00 6.54 2.13
N GLY A 73 9.95 5.58 3.05
CA GLY A 73 8.68 5.11 3.62
C GLY A 73 7.95 4.09 2.78
N CYS A 74 8.51 3.65 1.66
CA CYS A 74 7.88 2.60 0.86
C CYS A 74 7.87 1.29 1.63
N PRO A 75 6.69 0.64 1.79
CA PRO A 75 6.64 -0.66 2.45
C PRO A 75 7.30 -1.74 1.59
N LYS A 76 7.73 -2.81 2.22
CA LYS A 76 8.21 -3.98 1.50
C LYS A 76 7.01 -4.67 0.82
N TYR A 77 7.20 -5.02 -0.44
CA TYR A 77 6.15 -5.68 -1.21
C TYR A 77 6.76 -6.77 -2.09
N LYS A 78 5.89 -7.60 -2.65
CA LYS A 78 6.28 -8.70 -3.53
C LYS A 78 5.29 -8.81 -4.69
N VAL A 79 5.62 -9.62 -5.68
CA VAL A 79 4.71 -9.94 -6.78
C VAL A 79 3.39 -10.46 -6.22
N GLY A 80 2.29 -9.94 -6.75
CA GLY A 80 0.95 -10.28 -6.31
C GLY A 80 0.35 -9.31 -5.29
N ASP A 81 1.17 -8.50 -4.65
CA ASP A 81 0.67 -7.49 -3.70
C ASP A 81 -0.06 -6.37 -4.43
N HIS A 82 -1.00 -5.75 -3.74
CA HIS A 82 -1.69 -4.56 -4.24
C HIS A 82 -1.13 -3.33 -3.54
N LEU A 83 -0.88 -2.29 -4.33
CA LEU A 83 -0.32 -1.03 -3.84
C LEU A 83 -1.18 0.13 -4.28
N ARG A 84 -1.39 1.08 -3.39
CA ARG A 84 -1.95 2.38 -3.71
C ARG A 84 -0.79 3.35 -3.92
N ILE A 85 -0.74 3.95 -5.07
CA ILE A 85 0.34 4.85 -5.49
C ILE A 85 -0.21 6.26 -5.58
N SER A 86 0.35 7.18 -4.81
CA SER A 86 0.09 8.62 -4.95
C SER A 86 1.27 9.25 -5.69
N PHE A 87 0.99 10.08 -6.67
CA PHE A 87 2.02 10.60 -7.57
C PHE A 87 1.66 12.01 -8.07
N ASP A 88 2.48 12.57 -8.95
CA ASP A 88 2.31 13.94 -9.45
C ASP A 88 1.27 14.05 -10.57
N GLY A 89 0.63 12.97 -10.97
CA GLY A 89 -0.34 12.95 -12.06
C GLY A 89 0.28 12.80 -13.44
N LYS A 90 1.59 12.75 -13.54
CA LYS A 90 2.30 12.65 -14.81
C LYS A 90 2.73 11.24 -15.11
N VAL A 91 2.54 10.82 -16.36
CA VAL A 91 2.95 9.50 -16.84
C VAL A 91 3.89 9.74 -18.04
N ALA A 92 5.09 9.19 -17.96
CA ALA A 92 6.03 9.27 -19.07
C ALA A 92 5.52 8.45 -20.25
N LEU A 93 5.59 9.02 -21.43
CA LEU A 93 5.13 8.37 -22.66
C LEU A 93 6.14 7.32 -23.10
N SER A 94 5.87 6.10 -22.71
CA SER A 94 6.67 4.92 -23.06
C SER A 94 5.74 3.70 -23.09
N LEU A 95 6.25 2.57 -23.54
CA LEU A 95 5.49 1.31 -23.54
C LEU A 95 6.26 0.26 -22.75
N PRO A 96 5.81 -0.06 -21.53
CA PRO A 96 4.67 0.52 -20.80
C PRO A 96 4.97 1.94 -20.32
N GLY A 97 3.92 2.68 -19.96
CA GLY A 97 4.06 4.01 -19.35
C GLY A 97 4.79 3.95 -18.02
N GLN A 98 5.33 5.08 -17.58
CA GLN A 98 6.11 5.14 -16.34
C GLN A 98 5.64 6.28 -15.45
N VAL A 99 5.48 5.97 -14.16
CA VAL A 99 5.24 6.95 -13.10
C VAL A 99 6.56 7.15 -12.35
N LEU A 100 7.16 8.31 -12.51
CA LEU A 100 8.50 8.60 -11.99
C LEU A 100 8.50 9.31 -10.65
N ASN A 101 7.52 10.21 -10.42
CA ASN A 101 7.45 11.02 -9.21
C ASN A 101 6.36 10.49 -8.29
N VAL A 102 6.72 9.56 -7.44
CA VAL A 102 5.83 8.92 -6.49
C VAL A 102 5.97 9.60 -5.14
N TYR A 103 4.85 9.97 -4.54
CA TYR A 103 4.82 10.61 -3.22
C TYR A 103 4.58 9.62 -2.10
N SER A 104 3.75 8.61 -2.32
CA SER A 104 3.51 7.59 -1.31
C SER A 104 3.15 6.24 -1.94
N VAL A 105 3.50 5.19 -1.22
CA VAL A 105 3.15 3.81 -1.57
C VAL A 105 2.54 3.17 -0.33
N VAL A 106 1.33 2.65 -0.45
CA VAL A 106 0.61 2.00 0.64
C VAL A 106 0.17 0.63 0.18
N LYS A 107 0.46 -0.40 0.96
CA LYS A 107 -0.05 -1.75 0.68
C LYS A 107 -1.55 -1.80 0.98
N THR A 108 -2.29 -2.40 0.07
CA THR A 108 -3.73 -2.55 0.20
C THR A 108 -4.14 -4.00 -0.01
N ASP A 109 -5.42 -4.30 0.22
CA ASP A 109 -6.02 -5.53 -0.23
C ASP A 109 -6.43 -5.42 -1.71
N ALA A 110 -7.04 -6.47 -2.26
CA ALA A 110 -7.46 -6.48 -3.66
C ALA A 110 -8.53 -5.42 -3.96
N ASN A 111 -9.23 -4.94 -2.95
CA ASN A 111 -10.25 -3.89 -3.08
C ASN A 111 -9.70 -2.48 -2.94
N GLY A 112 -8.41 -2.35 -2.65
CA GLY A 112 -7.75 -1.06 -2.47
C GLY A 112 -7.80 -0.52 -1.05
N ASN A 113 -8.20 -1.30 -0.08
CA ASN A 113 -8.22 -0.91 1.34
C ASN A 113 -6.89 -1.24 2.01
N PRO A 114 -6.33 -0.31 2.78
CA PRO A 114 -5.09 -0.55 3.52
C PRO A 114 -5.17 -1.70 4.51
#